data_ea031988bffa953100314b2331e4080a
#
_entry.id   ea031988bffa953100314b2331e4080a
#
_cell.length_a   1.000
_cell.length_b   1.000
_cell.length_c   1.000
_cell.angle_alpha   90.00
_cell.angle_beta   90.00
_cell.angle_gamma   90.00
#
_symmetry.space_group_name_H-M   'P 1'
#
loop_
_entity.id
_entity.type
_entity.pdbx_description
1 polymer ?
#
loop_
_entity_poly.entity_id
_entity_poly.type
_entity_poly.pdbx_seq_one_letter_code
_entity_poly.pdbx_strand_id
1 'polypeptide(L)'
;MDIPMDIRALSQTYERDGYIGGVPILSPESVAQHRASMEAAEEQIGSLHYKSKAHTILTSPLQLATDPTVLDIVESMIGPDILLYNVTYIIKEANAPSHVSWHQDLTYWGLSHDDQVSMWLALTVADDVSGCMRMLPGSHKHGRYDHEMTEDEFNVLLQGQTARGIDEDK
;
A
#
# COMPACT_ATOMS: atom_id res chain seq x y z
N MET A 1 -20.37 -12.33 -15.41
CA MET A 1 -21.22 -12.26 -14.20
C MET A 1 -20.32 -11.78 -13.10
N ASP A 2 -20.44 -10.50 -12.74
CA ASP A 2 -19.68 -9.94 -11.63
C ASP A 2 -20.28 -10.52 -10.34
N ILE A 3 -19.51 -11.31 -9.63
CA ILE A 3 -19.89 -11.76 -8.28
C ILE A 3 -19.83 -10.49 -7.43
N PRO A 4 -20.92 -10.07 -6.80
CA PRO A 4 -20.90 -8.88 -5.97
C PRO A 4 -19.85 -9.07 -4.85
N MET A 5 -19.01 -8.06 -4.67
CA MET A 5 -17.98 -8.05 -3.63
C MET A 5 -18.64 -8.10 -2.26
N ASP A 6 -18.31 -9.10 -1.46
CA ASP A 6 -18.80 -9.21 -0.07
C ASP A 6 -17.90 -8.39 0.87
N ILE A 7 -18.22 -7.10 1.00
CA ILE A 7 -17.48 -6.15 1.85
C ILE A 7 -17.45 -6.63 3.31
N ARG A 8 -18.51 -7.28 3.80
CA ARG A 8 -18.54 -7.80 5.17
C ARG A 8 -17.52 -8.93 5.37
N ALA A 9 -17.40 -9.83 4.39
CA ALA A 9 -16.39 -10.90 4.45
C ALA A 9 -14.97 -10.32 4.39
N LEU A 10 -14.74 -9.26 3.60
CA LEU A 10 -13.47 -8.54 3.56
C LEU A 10 -13.11 -7.92 4.93
N SER A 11 -14.05 -7.21 5.54
CA SER A 11 -13.85 -6.60 6.86
C SER A 11 -13.52 -7.64 7.94
N GLN A 12 -14.23 -8.78 7.96
CA GLN A 12 -13.94 -9.87 8.89
C GLN A 12 -12.55 -10.49 8.66
N THR A 13 -12.12 -10.61 7.42
CA THR A 13 -10.78 -11.08 7.07
C THR A 13 -9.72 -10.09 7.54
N TYR A 14 -9.95 -8.79 7.32
CA TYR A 14 -9.06 -7.74 7.80
C TYR A 14 -8.91 -7.74 9.32
N GLU A 15 -10.03 -7.85 10.06
CA GLU A 15 -10.02 -7.93 11.51
C GLU A 15 -9.25 -9.16 12.03
N ARG A 16 -9.38 -10.29 11.35
CA ARG A 16 -8.70 -11.53 11.72
C ARG A 16 -7.21 -11.49 11.41
N ASP A 17 -6.82 -11.09 10.18
CA ASP A 17 -5.49 -11.26 9.63
C ASP A 17 -4.66 -9.96 9.61
N GLY A 18 -5.30 -8.77 9.69
CA GLY A 18 -4.65 -7.47 9.60
C GLY A 18 -4.41 -6.99 8.17
N TYR A 19 -4.84 -7.77 7.20
CA TYR A 19 -4.79 -7.41 5.77
C TYR A 19 -5.82 -8.20 4.98
N ILE A 20 -6.10 -7.72 3.78
CA ILE A 20 -6.80 -8.44 2.73
C ILE A 20 -6.00 -8.30 1.43
N GLY A 21 -6.02 -9.32 0.60
CA GLY A 21 -5.29 -9.33 -0.67
C GLY A 21 -6.13 -9.90 -1.81
N GLY A 22 -5.73 -9.58 -3.04
CA GLY A 22 -6.36 -10.10 -4.24
C GLY A 22 -7.77 -9.55 -4.51
N VAL A 23 -8.07 -8.33 -4.03
CA VAL A 23 -9.36 -7.67 -4.26
C VAL A 23 -9.37 -7.02 -5.63
N PRO A 24 -10.24 -7.43 -6.57
CA PRO A 24 -10.32 -6.82 -7.89
C PRO A 24 -11.08 -5.49 -7.82
N ILE A 25 -10.35 -4.38 -7.86
CA ILE A 25 -10.92 -3.02 -7.80
C ILE A 25 -11.09 -2.45 -9.22
N LEU A 26 -10.15 -2.68 -10.12
CA LEU A 26 -10.11 -2.09 -11.44
C LEU A 26 -10.12 -3.14 -12.53
N SER A 27 -10.70 -2.80 -13.70
CA SER A 27 -10.50 -3.57 -14.90
C SER A 27 -9.06 -3.45 -15.43
N PRO A 28 -8.56 -4.42 -16.22
CA PRO A 28 -7.25 -4.32 -16.86
C PRO A 28 -7.08 -3.05 -17.69
N GLU A 29 -8.13 -2.57 -18.35
CA GLU A 29 -8.15 -1.35 -19.13
C GLU A 29 -7.97 -0.10 -18.25
N SER A 30 -8.66 -0.05 -17.11
CA SER A 30 -8.50 1.02 -16.13
C SER A 30 -7.09 1.04 -15.53
N VAL A 31 -6.54 -0.12 -15.19
CA VAL A 31 -5.14 -0.24 -14.73
C VAL A 31 -4.18 0.33 -15.76
N ALA A 32 -4.34 -0.02 -17.04
CA ALA A 32 -3.49 0.49 -18.12
C ALA A 32 -3.62 2.01 -18.28
N GLN A 33 -4.82 2.58 -18.15
CA GLN A 33 -5.04 4.03 -18.21
C GLN A 33 -4.37 4.77 -17.05
N HIS A 34 -4.50 4.27 -15.82
CA HIS A 34 -3.85 4.87 -14.64
C HIS A 34 -2.34 4.78 -14.73
N ARG A 35 -1.81 3.66 -15.21
CA ARG A 35 -0.39 3.49 -15.45
C ARG A 35 0.12 4.47 -16.51
N ALA A 36 -0.54 4.57 -17.66
CA ALA A 36 -0.17 5.53 -18.72
C ALA A 36 -0.20 6.99 -18.21
N SER A 37 -1.17 7.33 -17.36
CA SER A 37 -1.25 8.65 -16.73
C SER A 37 -0.07 8.93 -15.80
N MET A 38 0.41 7.93 -15.07
CA MET A 38 1.61 8.03 -14.22
C MET A 38 2.85 8.23 -15.09
N GLU A 39 3.06 7.39 -16.12
CA GLU A 39 4.19 7.46 -17.03
C GLU A 39 4.26 8.82 -17.76
N ALA A 40 3.13 9.33 -18.24
CA ALA A 40 3.05 10.65 -18.86
C ALA A 40 3.36 11.81 -17.88
N ALA A 41 3.03 11.66 -16.61
CA ALA A 41 3.40 12.63 -15.59
C ALA A 41 4.92 12.59 -15.31
N GLU A 42 5.53 11.39 -15.25
CA GLU A 42 6.98 11.25 -15.07
C GLU A 42 7.78 11.87 -16.21
N GLU A 43 7.29 11.78 -17.46
CA GLU A 43 7.91 12.46 -18.61
C GLU A 43 7.97 13.99 -18.45
N GLN A 44 7.00 14.58 -17.72
CA GLN A 44 6.89 16.03 -17.57
C GLN A 44 7.60 16.56 -16.32
N ILE A 45 7.52 15.84 -15.20
CA ILE A 45 7.97 16.34 -13.91
C ILE A 45 9.05 15.46 -13.24
N GLY A 46 9.52 14.43 -13.94
CA GLY A 46 10.50 13.46 -13.45
C GLY A 46 9.88 12.42 -12.53
N SER A 47 10.72 11.52 -12.02
CA SER A 47 10.27 10.34 -11.26
C SER A 47 9.27 10.67 -10.15
N LEU A 48 8.22 9.88 -10.10
CA LEU A 48 7.18 9.93 -9.05
C LEU A 48 7.44 8.96 -7.90
N HIS A 49 8.51 8.16 -7.98
CA HIS A 49 8.87 7.22 -6.93
C HIS A 49 9.04 7.93 -5.57
N TYR A 50 8.28 7.48 -4.57
CA TYR A 50 8.21 8.06 -3.21
C TYR A 50 7.86 9.55 -3.12
N LYS A 51 7.34 10.17 -4.17
CA LYS A 51 6.79 11.52 -4.05
C LYS A 51 5.49 11.49 -3.25
N SER A 52 5.54 12.08 -2.06
CA SER A 52 4.42 12.17 -1.14
C SER A 52 3.31 13.06 -1.68
N LYS A 53 2.06 12.71 -1.36
CA LYS A 53 0.84 13.49 -1.68
C LYS A 53 0.62 13.71 -3.18
N ALA A 54 0.94 12.72 -4.01
CA ALA A 54 0.73 12.79 -5.46
C ALA A 54 -0.71 13.14 -5.84
N HIS A 55 -1.70 12.78 -5.03
CA HIS A 55 -3.12 13.11 -5.21
C HIS A 55 -3.45 14.60 -5.16
N THR A 56 -2.55 15.45 -4.65
CA THR A 56 -2.78 16.90 -4.59
C THR A 56 -2.41 17.62 -5.88
N ILE A 57 -1.65 16.96 -6.75
CA ILE A 57 -1.15 17.54 -8.02
C ILE A 57 -1.53 16.72 -9.25
N LEU A 58 -1.92 15.46 -9.08
CA LEU A 58 -2.30 14.56 -10.16
C LEU A 58 -3.72 14.03 -9.98
N THR A 59 -4.49 14.00 -11.06
CA THR A 59 -5.88 13.53 -11.05
C THR A 59 -5.97 12.02 -10.85
N SER A 60 -5.12 11.25 -11.51
CA SER A 60 -5.18 9.78 -11.48
C SER A 60 -5.08 9.19 -10.05
N PRO A 61 -4.08 9.55 -9.22
CA PRO A 61 -4.01 9.02 -7.86
C PRO A 61 -5.16 9.52 -6.95
N LEU A 62 -5.70 10.71 -7.21
CA LEU A 62 -6.89 11.18 -6.51
C LEU A 62 -8.12 10.33 -6.85
N GLN A 63 -8.35 10.05 -8.14
CA GLN A 63 -9.45 9.20 -8.60
C GLN A 63 -9.37 7.80 -7.99
N LEU A 64 -8.18 7.20 -7.94
CA LEU A 64 -7.97 5.89 -7.32
C LEU A 64 -8.28 5.91 -5.82
N ALA A 65 -7.79 6.92 -5.11
CA ALA A 65 -8.00 7.02 -3.66
C ALA A 65 -9.44 7.39 -3.27
N THR A 66 -10.22 7.93 -4.20
CA THR A 66 -11.63 8.32 -3.99
C THR A 66 -12.62 7.45 -4.80
N ASP A 67 -12.15 6.33 -5.32
CA ASP A 67 -13.03 5.36 -5.97
C ASP A 67 -14.09 4.86 -4.98
N PRO A 68 -15.38 4.87 -5.33
CA PRO A 68 -16.45 4.46 -4.42
C PRO A 68 -16.25 3.05 -3.85
N THR A 69 -15.77 2.10 -4.64
CA THR A 69 -15.52 0.73 -4.17
C THR A 69 -14.40 0.69 -3.13
N VAL A 70 -13.36 1.49 -3.32
CA VAL A 70 -12.28 1.64 -2.34
C VAL A 70 -12.80 2.25 -1.04
N LEU A 71 -13.57 3.33 -1.15
CA LEU A 71 -14.12 4.01 0.03
C LEU A 71 -15.08 3.11 0.81
N ASP A 72 -15.95 2.34 0.15
CA ASP A 72 -16.86 1.39 0.80
C ASP A 72 -16.08 0.32 1.60
N ILE A 73 -14.98 -0.20 1.02
CA ILE A 73 -14.11 -1.17 1.71
C ILE A 73 -13.44 -0.53 2.92
N VAL A 74 -12.85 0.65 2.77
CA VAL A 74 -12.15 1.36 3.85
C VAL A 74 -13.13 1.76 4.96
N GLU A 75 -14.32 2.26 4.61
CA GLU A 75 -15.37 2.59 5.58
C GLU A 75 -15.76 1.37 6.42
N SER A 76 -15.80 0.19 5.83
CA SER A 76 -16.13 -1.05 6.56
C SER A 76 -15.08 -1.44 7.60
N MET A 77 -13.88 -0.87 7.55
CA MET A 77 -12.76 -1.15 8.44
C MET A 77 -12.55 -0.09 9.51
N ILE A 78 -12.62 1.19 9.13
CA ILE A 78 -12.31 2.32 10.03
C ILE A 78 -13.48 3.30 10.23
N GLY A 79 -14.67 3.00 9.68
CA GLY A 79 -15.84 3.86 9.79
C GLY A 79 -15.90 4.98 8.74
N PRO A 80 -16.98 5.80 8.77
CA PRO A 80 -17.32 6.73 7.69
C PRO A 80 -16.48 8.01 7.65
N ASP A 81 -15.80 8.37 8.74
CA ASP A 81 -15.03 9.62 8.85
C ASP A 81 -13.62 9.42 8.27
N ILE A 82 -13.52 9.25 6.96
CA ILE A 82 -12.28 8.93 6.26
C ILE A 82 -11.50 10.18 5.89
N LEU A 83 -10.23 10.24 6.27
CA LEU A 83 -9.28 11.26 5.84
C LEU A 83 -8.20 10.63 4.93
N LEU A 84 -8.06 11.14 3.71
CA LEU A 84 -6.96 10.76 2.82
C LEU A 84 -5.66 11.43 3.27
N TYR A 85 -4.79 10.65 3.91
CA TYR A 85 -3.52 11.13 4.45
C TYR A 85 -2.46 11.31 3.36
N ASN A 86 -2.23 10.27 2.56
CA ASN A 86 -1.18 10.27 1.54
C ASN A 86 -1.53 9.33 0.38
N VAL A 87 -1.05 9.69 -0.82
CA VAL A 87 -0.94 8.77 -1.97
C VAL A 87 0.46 8.95 -2.55
N THR A 88 1.16 7.84 -2.75
CA THR A 88 2.49 7.81 -3.33
C THR A 88 2.61 6.65 -4.32
N TYR A 89 3.48 6.81 -5.32
CA TYR A 89 3.85 5.71 -6.20
C TYR A 89 5.10 5.02 -5.67
N ILE A 90 5.08 3.69 -5.65
CA ILE A 90 6.24 2.85 -5.36
C ILE A 90 6.63 2.16 -6.65
N ILE A 91 7.75 2.57 -7.22
CA ILE A 91 8.22 2.08 -8.51
C ILE A 91 9.47 1.24 -8.25
N LYS A 92 9.43 -0.03 -8.68
CA LYS A 92 10.56 -0.95 -8.61
C LYS A 92 11.12 -1.12 -10.02
N GLU A 93 12.35 -0.72 -10.21
CA GLU A 93 13.05 -0.92 -11.49
C GLU A 93 13.44 -2.39 -11.65
N ALA A 94 13.42 -2.85 -12.90
CA ALA A 94 13.80 -4.23 -13.20
C ALA A 94 15.26 -4.50 -12.79
N ASN A 95 15.48 -5.62 -12.10
CA ASN A 95 16.79 -6.04 -11.58
C ASN A 95 17.44 -5.07 -10.55
N ALA A 96 16.68 -4.13 -10.01
CA ALA A 96 17.19 -3.31 -8.92
C ALA A 96 17.36 -4.16 -7.64
N PRO A 97 18.44 -3.98 -6.88
CA PRO A 97 18.65 -4.70 -5.62
C PRO A 97 17.79 -4.15 -4.48
N SER A 98 17.11 -3.02 -4.70
CA SER A 98 16.35 -2.33 -3.67
C SER A 98 15.15 -3.14 -3.18
N HIS A 99 14.93 -3.11 -1.89
CA HIS A 99 13.81 -3.75 -1.22
C HIS A 99 13.23 -2.85 -0.13
N VAL A 100 12.05 -3.22 0.35
CA VAL A 100 11.39 -2.63 1.51
C VAL A 100 11.41 -3.68 2.61
N SER A 101 12.06 -3.40 3.73
CA SER A 101 12.10 -4.33 4.86
C SER A 101 10.75 -4.43 5.59
N TRP A 102 10.62 -5.41 6.47
CA TRP A 102 9.44 -5.56 7.32
C TRP A 102 9.22 -4.32 8.16
N HIS A 103 8.02 -3.75 8.10
CA HIS A 103 7.67 -2.54 8.84
C HIS A 103 6.17 -2.44 9.11
N GLN A 104 5.81 -1.49 9.93
CA GLN A 104 4.44 -1.03 10.11
C GLN A 104 4.36 0.44 9.68
N ASP A 105 3.46 0.76 8.76
CA ASP A 105 3.29 2.12 8.20
C ASP A 105 3.08 3.18 9.28
N LEU A 106 2.29 2.86 10.29
CA LEU A 106 1.97 3.75 11.40
C LEU A 106 3.20 4.29 12.13
N THR A 107 4.32 3.57 12.08
CA THR A 107 5.59 4.00 12.69
C THR A 107 6.11 5.31 12.10
N TYR A 108 5.82 5.57 10.82
CA TYR A 108 6.35 6.71 10.06
C TYR A 108 5.41 7.93 10.03
N TRP A 109 4.17 7.79 10.42
CA TRP A 109 3.15 8.81 10.14
C TRP A 109 2.85 9.73 11.32
N GLY A 110 3.36 9.44 12.51
CA GLY A 110 3.22 10.29 13.69
C GLY A 110 1.78 10.46 14.16
N LEU A 111 0.90 9.51 13.83
CA LEU A 111 -0.49 9.53 14.27
C LEU A 111 -0.61 9.05 15.72
N SER A 112 -1.53 9.67 16.48
CA SER A 112 -1.80 9.34 17.87
C SER A 112 -2.73 8.13 18.03
N HIS A 113 -3.47 7.78 16.98
CA HIS A 113 -4.39 6.64 16.93
C HIS A 113 -3.94 5.68 15.85
N ASP A 114 -4.35 4.42 15.98
CA ASP A 114 -4.05 3.30 15.08
C ASP A 114 -5.19 2.96 14.09
N ASP A 115 -6.26 3.78 14.09
CA ASP A 115 -7.34 3.70 13.10
C ASP A 115 -6.85 4.14 11.72
N GLN A 116 -6.10 3.25 11.08
CA GLN A 116 -5.42 3.51 9.81
C GLN A 116 -5.50 2.30 8.91
N VAL A 117 -5.78 2.55 7.62
CA VAL A 117 -5.71 1.58 6.54
C VAL A 117 -4.80 2.08 5.44
N SER A 118 -3.86 1.25 5.00
CA SER A 118 -3.09 1.48 3.77
C SER A 118 -3.64 0.60 2.65
N MET A 119 -3.98 1.20 1.53
CA MET A 119 -4.31 0.47 0.32
C MET A 119 -3.10 0.43 -0.61
N TRP A 120 -2.69 -0.78 -1.01
CA TRP A 120 -1.69 -0.98 -2.04
C TRP A 120 -2.36 -1.50 -3.32
N LEU A 121 -2.26 -0.74 -4.41
CA LEU A 121 -2.87 -1.04 -5.69
C LEU A 121 -1.80 -1.35 -6.73
N ALA A 122 -1.86 -2.57 -7.30
CA ALA A 122 -0.95 -2.99 -8.36
C ALA A 122 -1.34 -2.36 -9.71
N LEU A 123 -0.45 -1.58 -10.31
CA LEU A 123 -0.57 -1.08 -11.69
C LEU A 123 0.22 -1.93 -12.70
N THR A 124 0.91 -2.96 -12.23
CA THR A 124 1.62 -3.97 -13.03
C THR A 124 1.41 -5.34 -12.39
N VAL A 125 1.90 -6.39 -13.02
CA VAL A 125 1.94 -7.72 -12.39
C VAL A 125 2.72 -7.63 -11.08
N ALA A 126 2.15 -8.15 -10.01
CA ALA A 126 2.73 -8.18 -8.68
C ALA A 126 2.77 -9.63 -8.18
N ASP A 127 3.90 -10.27 -8.35
CA ASP A 127 4.20 -11.65 -7.94
C ASP A 127 5.58 -11.74 -7.26
N ASP A 128 5.97 -12.91 -6.85
CA ASP A 128 7.26 -13.15 -6.19
C ASP A 128 8.46 -12.75 -7.07
N VAL A 129 8.34 -12.85 -8.40
CA VAL A 129 9.41 -12.49 -9.33
C VAL A 129 9.55 -10.98 -9.44
N SER A 130 8.42 -10.26 -9.44
CA SER A 130 8.40 -8.79 -9.49
C SER A 130 8.57 -8.12 -8.12
N GLY A 131 8.72 -8.91 -7.05
CA GLY A 131 8.93 -8.41 -5.70
C GLY A 131 7.64 -7.82 -5.12
N CYS A 132 6.55 -8.57 -5.11
CA CYS A 132 5.29 -8.17 -4.48
C CYS A 132 5.46 -7.94 -2.97
N MET A 133 4.50 -7.23 -2.39
CA MET A 133 4.43 -7.04 -0.95
C MET A 133 4.09 -8.38 -0.25
N ARG A 134 4.74 -8.63 0.87
CA ARG A 134 4.45 -9.76 1.76
C ARG A 134 3.82 -9.23 3.04
N MET A 135 2.89 -9.98 3.60
CA MET A 135 2.17 -9.62 4.83
C MET A 135 2.30 -10.74 5.85
N LEU A 136 2.43 -10.37 7.12
CA LEU A 136 2.46 -11.32 8.24
C LEU A 136 1.08 -11.37 8.90
N PRO A 137 0.32 -12.47 8.72
CA PRO A 137 -1.04 -12.58 9.24
C PRO A 137 -1.10 -12.44 10.76
N GLY A 138 -2.06 -11.65 11.25
CA GLY A 138 -2.31 -11.48 12.68
C GLY A 138 -1.29 -10.60 13.42
N SER A 139 -0.26 -10.08 12.74
CA SER A 139 0.79 -9.26 13.36
C SER A 139 0.24 -7.97 14.00
N HIS A 140 -0.81 -7.39 13.45
CA HIS A 140 -1.47 -6.19 13.99
C HIS A 140 -2.00 -6.37 15.43
N LYS A 141 -2.30 -7.61 15.84
CA LYS A 141 -2.80 -7.92 17.21
C LYS A 141 -1.74 -7.82 18.29
N HIS A 142 -0.48 -7.74 17.91
CA HIS A 142 0.66 -7.61 18.83
C HIS A 142 1.02 -6.14 19.11
N GLY A 143 0.27 -5.19 18.56
CA GLY A 143 0.55 -3.77 18.69
C GLY A 143 1.73 -3.32 17.81
N ARG A 144 2.38 -2.23 18.22
CA ARG A 144 3.53 -1.70 17.49
C ARG A 144 4.79 -2.48 17.82
N TYR A 145 5.47 -2.94 16.76
CA TYR A 145 6.81 -3.51 16.88
C TYR A 145 7.85 -2.39 17.03
N ASP A 146 8.90 -2.67 17.78
CA ASP A 146 10.08 -1.83 17.77
C ASP A 146 10.76 -1.90 16.40
N HIS A 147 11.17 -0.76 15.87
CA HIS A 147 11.91 -0.66 14.63
C HIS A 147 13.35 -0.26 14.93
N GLU A 148 14.29 -0.94 14.30
CA GLU A 148 15.71 -0.64 14.44
C GLU A 148 16.33 -0.20 13.11
N MET A 149 17.37 0.61 13.22
CA MET A 149 18.18 1.02 12.08
C MET A 149 19.01 -0.14 11.58
N THR A 150 19.06 -0.34 10.26
CA THR A 150 19.93 -1.30 9.61
C THR A 150 20.94 -0.57 8.73
N GLU A 151 22.13 -1.15 8.55
CA GLU A 151 23.16 -0.61 7.65
C GLU A 151 22.99 -1.13 6.20
N ASP A 152 21.76 -1.52 5.84
CA ASP A 152 21.47 -2.05 4.51
C ASP A 152 21.20 -0.91 3.53
N GLU A 153 22.13 -0.65 2.64
CA GLU A 153 22.06 0.40 1.62
C GLU A 153 20.97 0.18 0.56
N PHE A 154 20.47 -1.06 0.43
CA PHE A 154 19.41 -1.40 -0.52
C PHE A 154 18.00 -1.28 0.08
N ASN A 155 17.90 -1.11 1.40
CA ASN A 155 16.62 -0.88 2.04
C ASN A 155 16.15 0.56 1.79
N VAL A 156 15.02 0.72 1.10
CA VAL A 156 14.49 2.03 0.71
C VAL A 156 13.68 2.75 1.79
N LEU A 157 13.46 2.11 2.94
CA LEU A 157 12.83 2.80 4.07
C LEU A 157 13.75 3.88 4.63
N LEU A 158 13.15 4.98 5.07
CA LEU A 158 13.88 6.07 5.72
C LEU A 158 14.78 5.52 6.84
N GLN A 159 16.07 5.80 6.74
CA GLN A 159 17.08 5.35 7.69
C GLN A 159 17.24 3.82 7.79
N GLY A 160 16.79 3.05 6.80
CA GLY A 160 16.95 1.59 6.76
C GLY A 160 16.29 0.85 7.91
N GLN A 161 15.17 1.36 8.43
CA GLN A 161 14.52 0.75 9.59
C GLN A 161 13.85 -0.58 9.23
N THR A 162 13.92 -1.54 10.17
CA THR A 162 13.21 -2.81 10.08
C THR A 162 12.54 -3.15 11.41
N ALA A 163 11.37 -3.80 11.35
CA ALA A 163 10.69 -4.28 12.55
C ALA A 163 11.46 -5.43 13.20
N ARG A 164 11.63 -5.35 14.53
CA ARG A 164 12.34 -6.37 15.31
C ARG A 164 11.51 -7.63 15.52
N GLY A 165 12.19 -8.77 15.53
CA GLY A 165 11.58 -10.04 15.93
C GLY A 165 10.64 -10.65 14.91
N ILE A 166 10.69 -10.20 13.66
CA ILE A 166 10.01 -10.84 12.54
C ILE A 166 10.82 -12.06 12.12
N ASP A 167 10.17 -13.22 12.13
CA ASP A 167 10.71 -14.49 11.65
C ASP A 167 10.26 -14.67 10.20
N GLU A 168 11.16 -14.46 9.27
CA GLU A 168 10.87 -14.51 7.83
C GLU A 168 10.61 -15.93 7.31
N ASP A 169 10.93 -16.96 8.11
CA ASP A 169 10.73 -18.36 7.77
C ASP A 169 9.33 -18.88 8.19
N LYS A 170 8.51 -18.04 8.83
CA LYS A 170 7.13 -18.34 9.24
C LYS A 170 6.10 -17.60 8.41
#